data_9f5dbdd38ebb610bf04d49e3a074cea1
#
_entry.id   9f5dbdd38ebb610bf04d49e3a074cea1
#
_cell.length_a   1.000
_cell.length_b   1.000
_cell.length_c   1.000
_cell.angle_alpha   90.00
_cell.angle_beta   90.00
_cell.angle_gamma   90.00
#
_symmetry.space_group_name_H-M   'P 1'
#
loop_
_entity.id
_entity.type
_entity.pdbx_description
1 polymer ?
#
loop_
_entity_poly.entity_id
_entity_poly.type
_entity_poly.pdbx_seq_one_letter_code
_entity_poly.pdbx_strand_id
1 'polypeptide(L)'
;MQNPRLLRTRLGVDLQALCAGELKEGENRIISGSVLGGRGVASGTAYLGRYHVQVSVLLEGRQRDFMGWLSPGTNRHSRMGIYLTSFFGTKPLPMTTNTNGSERAMVPVGQYETIMPLDILPTQLLRALIVGDTETAQALGCLELEEEDLALCTYVCAGKYEYGPILRDNLTRIEKEG
;
A
#
# COMPACT_ATOMS: atom_id res chain seq x y z
N MET A 1 13.65 1.97 -11.09
CA MET A 1 14.25 1.28 -12.26
C MET A 1 14.72 2.31 -13.26
N GLN A 2 15.90 2.10 -13.86
CA GLN A 2 16.39 2.98 -14.95
C GLN A 2 15.60 2.74 -16.24
N ASN A 3 15.34 1.47 -16.56
CA ASN A 3 14.66 1.08 -17.79
C ASN A 3 13.63 -0.03 -17.51
N PRO A 4 12.38 0.30 -17.20
CA PRO A 4 11.31 -0.68 -17.02
C PRO A 4 11.06 -1.44 -18.32
N ARG A 5 11.06 -2.79 -18.24
CA ARG A 5 10.88 -3.66 -19.43
C ARG A 5 10.32 -5.02 -19.04
N LEU A 6 9.85 -5.77 -20.02
CA LEU A 6 9.51 -7.17 -19.86
C LEU A 6 10.78 -8.02 -19.86
N LEU A 7 10.86 -8.94 -18.89
CA LEU A 7 11.98 -9.86 -18.75
C LEU A 7 11.46 -11.31 -18.75
N ARG A 8 12.16 -12.19 -19.43
CA ARG A 8 11.92 -13.65 -19.35
C ARG A 8 12.90 -14.25 -18.36
N THR A 9 12.39 -14.78 -17.25
CA THR A 9 13.18 -15.34 -16.16
C THR A 9 12.66 -16.73 -15.77
N ARG A 10 13.35 -17.38 -14.83
CA ARG A 10 12.87 -18.59 -14.16
C ARG A 10 11.93 -18.20 -13.01
N LEU A 11 11.02 -19.11 -12.66
CA LEU A 11 10.23 -19.01 -11.44
C LEU A 11 11.17 -18.93 -10.22
N GLY A 12 10.84 -18.08 -9.24
CA GLY A 12 11.65 -17.92 -8.05
C GLY A 12 13.01 -17.26 -8.30
N VAL A 13 13.12 -16.40 -9.33
CA VAL A 13 14.37 -15.66 -9.58
C VAL A 13 14.75 -14.78 -8.38
N ASP A 14 16.04 -14.68 -8.11
CA ASP A 14 16.57 -13.74 -7.11
C ASP A 14 16.35 -12.30 -7.57
N LEU A 15 15.59 -11.54 -6.79
CA LEU A 15 15.21 -10.16 -7.12
C LEU A 15 16.34 -9.16 -6.93
N GLN A 16 17.28 -9.44 -6.03
CA GLN A 16 18.46 -8.59 -5.83
C GLN A 16 19.38 -8.71 -7.04
N ALA A 17 19.64 -9.93 -7.49
CA ALA A 17 20.43 -10.17 -8.69
C ALA A 17 19.74 -9.62 -9.96
N LEU A 18 18.42 -9.78 -10.06
CA LEU A 18 17.62 -9.29 -11.19
C LEU A 18 17.64 -7.76 -11.29
N CYS A 19 17.63 -7.07 -10.17
CA CYS A 19 17.60 -5.62 -10.09
C CYS A 19 19.00 -4.97 -10.06
N ALA A 20 20.07 -5.77 -9.95
CA ALA A 20 21.45 -5.28 -9.90
C ALA A 20 21.79 -4.45 -11.15
N GLY A 21 22.28 -3.23 -10.94
CA GLY A 21 22.63 -2.29 -12.04
C GLY A 21 21.44 -1.62 -12.74
N GLU A 22 20.21 -1.97 -12.40
CA GLU A 22 18.99 -1.41 -13.01
C GLU A 22 18.29 -0.38 -12.11
N LEU A 23 18.77 -0.21 -10.89
CA LEU A 23 18.19 0.73 -9.93
C LEU A 23 18.69 2.14 -10.18
N LYS A 24 17.81 3.13 -9.97
CA LYS A 24 18.23 4.53 -9.89
C LYS A 24 18.94 4.78 -8.57
N GLU A 25 19.75 5.83 -8.51
CA GLU A 25 20.41 6.25 -7.29
C GLU A 25 19.43 6.49 -6.16
N GLY A 26 19.83 6.12 -4.94
CA GLY A 26 19.03 6.27 -3.72
C GLY A 26 18.67 4.94 -3.06
N GLU A 27 18.03 5.03 -1.90
CA GLU A 27 17.52 3.87 -1.19
C GLU A 27 16.25 3.36 -1.87
N ASN A 28 16.28 2.14 -2.37
CA ASN A 28 15.19 1.57 -3.14
C ASN A 28 14.56 0.38 -2.41
N ARG A 29 13.23 0.34 -2.36
CA ARG A 29 12.45 -0.81 -1.91
C ARG A 29 12.08 -1.67 -3.11
N ILE A 30 12.59 -2.88 -3.13
CA ILE A 30 12.23 -3.91 -4.12
C ILE A 30 11.02 -4.68 -3.58
N ILE A 31 10.02 -4.89 -4.41
CA ILE A 31 8.77 -5.56 -4.07
C ILE A 31 8.57 -6.71 -5.06
N SER A 32 8.38 -7.91 -4.53
CA SER A 32 7.90 -9.06 -5.28
C SER A 32 6.40 -8.91 -5.48
N GLY A 33 5.95 -8.69 -6.69
CA GLY A 33 4.55 -8.43 -7.01
C GLY A 33 4.22 -6.95 -7.25
N SER A 34 2.94 -6.62 -7.14
CA SER A 34 2.41 -5.26 -7.29
C SER A 34 2.72 -4.38 -6.07
N VAL A 35 2.53 -3.07 -6.21
CA VAL A 35 2.64 -2.14 -5.07
C VAL A 35 1.54 -2.36 -4.03
N LEU A 36 0.36 -2.85 -4.46
CA LEU A 36 -0.80 -3.06 -3.58
C LEU A 36 -0.74 -4.40 -2.83
N GLY A 37 -0.47 -5.50 -3.53
CA GLY A 37 -0.50 -6.85 -2.96
C GLY A 37 0.86 -7.54 -2.92
N GLY A 38 1.94 -6.82 -3.20
CA GLY A 38 3.29 -7.39 -3.23
C GLY A 38 3.96 -7.44 -1.86
N ARG A 39 4.99 -8.27 -1.78
CA ARG A 39 5.82 -8.44 -0.58
C ARG A 39 7.15 -7.72 -0.73
N GLY A 40 7.52 -6.89 0.24
CA GLY A 40 8.85 -6.29 0.32
C GLY A 40 9.96 -7.35 0.39
N VAL A 41 11.04 -7.13 -0.32
CA VAL A 41 12.21 -8.01 -0.32
C VAL A 41 13.04 -7.75 0.93
N ALA A 42 13.19 -8.78 1.76
CA ALA A 42 14.06 -8.78 2.93
C ALA A 42 15.12 -9.88 2.80
N SER A 43 16.13 -9.84 3.67
CA SER A 43 17.14 -10.91 3.75
C SER A 43 16.44 -12.26 3.99
N GLY A 44 16.72 -13.26 3.17
CA GLY A 44 16.10 -14.58 3.20
C GLY A 44 14.80 -14.73 2.40
N THR A 45 14.17 -13.63 1.96
CA THR A 45 12.95 -13.65 1.13
C THR A 45 13.14 -12.86 -0.18
N ALA A 46 14.35 -12.87 -0.70
CA ALA A 46 14.75 -12.10 -1.88
C ALA A 46 14.27 -12.69 -3.23
N TYR A 47 13.45 -13.71 -3.22
CA TYR A 47 13.01 -14.41 -4.42
C TYR A 47 11.61 -13.97 -4.87
N LEU A 48 11.40 -13.99 -6.19
CA LEU A 48 10.08 -13.74 -6.77
C LEU A 48 9.06 -14.77 -6.25
N GLY A 49 7.96 -14.29 -5.71
CA GLY A 49 6.89 -15.15 -5.22
C GLY A 49 6.31 -16.03 -6.33
N ARG A 50 5.83 -17.23 -5.96
CA ARG A 50 5.33 -18.24 -6.92
C ARG A 50 4.24 -17.69 -7.85
N TYR A 51 3.35 -16.87 -7.32
CA TYR A 51 2.22 -16.30 -8.07
C TYR A 51 2.46 -14.85 -8.53
N HIS A 52 3.63 -14.29 -8.24
CA HIS A 52 3.98 -12.95 -8.67
C HIS A 52 4.57 -12.96 -10.08
N VAL A 53 4.02 -12.11 -10.95
CA VAL A 53 4.45 -11.96 -12.35
C VAL A 53 5.12 -10.62 -12.63
N GLN A 54 5.29 -9.79 -11.61
CA GLN A 54 5.96 -8.50 -11.73
C GLN A 54 6.88 -8.24 -10.54
N VAL A 55 7.83 -7.33 -10.77
CA VAL A 55 8.70 -6.75 -9.74
C VAL A 55 8.50 -5.25 -9.74
N SER A 56 8.13 -4.70 -8.61
CA SER A 56 7.96 -3.26 -8.42
C SER A 56 9.11 -2.69 -7.61
N VAL A 57 9.55 -1.48 -7.95
CA VAL A 57 10.61 -0.80 -7.22
C VAL A 57 10.17 0.62 -6.90
N LEU A 58 10.20 1.00 -5.64
CA LEU A 58 9.91 2.33 -5.16
C LEU A 58 11.14 2.95 -4.49
N LEU A 59 11.30 4.26 -4.63
CA LEU A 59 12.27 5.00 -3.83
C LEU A 59 11.76 5.13 -2.40
N GLU A 60 12.63 4.92 -1.41
CA GLU A 60 12.28 5.13 -0.01
C GLU A 60 12.04 6.62 0.26
N GLY A 61 10.85 6.93 0.74
CA GLY A 61 10.42 8.30 1.01
C GLY A 61 10.77 8.74 2.44
N ARG A 62 12.04 8.98 2.72
CA ARG A 62 12.49 9.43 4.04
C ARG A 62 12.40 10.95 4.24
N GLN A 63 12.23 11.70 3.16
CA GLN A 63 12.15 13.16 3.22
C GLN A 63 10.76 13.60 3.71
N ARG A 64 10.75 14.58 4.60
CA ARG A 64 9.54 15.28 5.03
C ARG A 64 9.60 16.71 4.53
N ASP A 65 8.61 17.08 3.74
CA ASP A 65 8.53 18.46 3.26
C ASP A 65 7.98 19.37 4.35
N PHE A 66 8.71 20.46 4.60
CA PHE A 66 8.22 21.51 5.49
C PHE A 66 7.00 22.19 4.87
N MET A 67 5.89 22.26 5.60
CA MET A 67 4.62 22.85 5.14
C MET A 67 4.13 22.34 3.77
N GLY A 68 4.41 21.10 3.44
CA GLY A 68 4.10 20.50 2.12
C GLY A 68 2.62 20.57 1.72
N TRP A 69 1.72 20.67 2.68
CA TRP A 69 0.28 20.85 2.48
C TRP A 69 -0.12 22.24 1.94
N LEU A 70 0.72 23.26 2.09
CA LEU A 70 0.55 24.60 1.51
C LEU A 70 1.13 24.73 0.10
N SER A 71 1.86 23.71 -0.38
CA SER A 71 2.48 23.79 -1.70
C SER A 71 1.43 23.67 -2.81
N PRO A 72 1.59 24.36 -3.95
CA PRO A 72 0.71 24.22 -5.11
C PRO A 72 0.65 22.79 -5.66
N GLY A 73 1.68 21.97 -5.39
CA GLY A 73 1.69 20.54 -5.68
C GLY A 73 1.74 20.20 -7.16
N THR A 74 2.60 20.87 -7.96
CA THR A 74 2.75 20.60 -9.40
C THR A 74 3.29 19.19 -9.72
N ASN A 75 3.92 18.51 -8.74
CA ASN A 75 4.43 17.14 -8.85
C ASN A 75 3.92 16.25 -7.71
N ARG A 76 2.76 16.55 -7.16
CA ARG A 76 2.17 15.81 -6.05
C ARG A 76 0.88 15.16 -6.45
N HIS A 77 0.62 14.01 -5.87
CA HIS A 77 -0.64 13.30 -6.00
C HIS A 77 -1.50 13.48 -4.75
N SER A 78 -2.80 13.65 -4.96
CA SER A 78 -3.81 13.54 -3.91
C SER A 78 -5.04 12.85 -4.46
N ARG A 79 -5.63 11.95 -3.69
CA ARG A 79 -6.90 11.30 -4.03
C ARG A 79 -8.03 12.32 -4.20
N MET A 80 -7.99 13.42 -3.44
CA MET A 80 -9.02 14.47 -3.48
C MET A 80 -8.81 15.51 -4.58
N GLY A 81 -7.75 15.39 -5.40
CA GLY A 81 -7.48 16.34 -6.49
C GLY A 81 -7.19 17.77 -6.05
N ILE A 82 -6.68 17.97 -4.85
CA ILE A 82 -6.44 19.31 -4.26
C ILE A 82 -5.21 20.03 -4.81
N TYR A 83 -4.34 19.33 -5.54
CA TYR A 83 -3.12 19.90 -6.11
C TYR A 83 -3.30 20.30 -7.57
N LEU A 84 -2.48 21.27 -8.02
CA LEU A 84 -2.48 21.72 -9.41
C LEU A 84 -2.18 20.59 -10.42
N THR A 85 -1.50 19.53 -9.98
CA THR A 85 -1.27 18.34 -10.81
C THR A 85 -2.57 17.75 -11.37
N SER A 86 -3.68 17.85 -10.67
CA SER A 86 -4.98 17.34 -11.11
C SER A 86 -5.54 18.11 -12.31
N PHE A 87 -5.10 19.36 -12.53
CA PHE A 87 -5.58 20.21 -13.63
C PHE A 87 -4.69 20.09 -14.89
N PHE A 88 -3.40 19.80 -14.73
CA PHE A 88 -2.43 19.84 -15.83
C PHE A 88 -2.15 18.49 -16.49
N GLY A 89 -2.96 17.48 -16.22
CA GLY A 89 -2.95 16.22 -16.95
C GLY A 89 -2.00 15.17 -16.42
N THR A 90 -1.97 14.06 -17.13
CA THR A 90 -1.52 12.74 -16.72
C THR A 90 -0.04 12.49 -16.92
N LYS A 91 0.83 13.27 -16.33
CA LYS A 91 2.24 12.87 -16.28
C LYS A 91 2.42 11.80 -15.18
N PRO A 92 3.20 10.72 -15.44
CA PRO A 92 3.55 9.77 -14.39
C PRO A 92 4.20 10.50 -13.22
N LEU A 93 3.66 10.34 -12.03
CA LEU A 93 4.19 10.95 -10.81
C LEU A 93 5.24 10.02 -10.18
N PRO A 94 6.34 10.57 -9.67
CA PRO A 94 7.36 9.79 -8.96
C PRO A 94 6.83 9.40 -7.56
N MET A 95 6.06 8.33 -7.50
CA MET A 95 5.56 7.80 -6.24
C MET A 95 6.72 7.22 -5.42
N THR A 96 6.69 7.45 -4.11
CA THR A 96 7.65 6.92 -3.14
C THR A 96 6.91 6.17 -2.04
N THR A 97 7.63 5.59 -1.09
CA THR A 97 7.04 4.94 0.08
C THR A 97 6.59 5.94 1.16
N ASN A 98 6.72 7.25 0.92
CA ASN A 98 6.33 8.27 1.89
C ASN A 98 4.81 8.33 2.05
N THR A 99 4.32 8.21 3.27
CA THR A 99 2.89 8.38 3.60
C THR A 99 2.41 9.82 3.51
N ASN A 100 3.35 10.80 3.36
CA ASN A 100 3.08 12.24 3.31
C ASN A 100 2.21 12.76 4.48
N GLY A 101 2.41 12.18 5.65
CA GLY A 101 1.71 12.57 6.89
C GLY A 101 2.10 11.69 8.05
N SER A 102 1.64 12.05 9.24
CA SER A 102 1.76 11.26 10.46
C SER A 102 0.46 10.51 10.73
N GLU A 103 0.54 9.45 11.49
CA GLU A 103 -0.63 8.71 11.97
C GLU A 103 -1.56 9.61 12.78
N ARG A 104 -2.85 9.45 12.57
CA ARG A 104 -3.93 10.20 13.23
C ARG A 104 -5.11 9.30 13.44
N ALA A 105 -6.02 9.68 14.35
CA ALA A 105 -7.27 8.97 14.53
C ALA A 105 -8.05 8.85 13.21
N MET A 106 -8.68 7.70 13.00
CA MET A 106 -9.53 7.46 11.85
C MET A 106 -10.74 8.40 11.88
N VAL A 107 -10.98 9.10 10.77
CA VAL A 107 -12.16 9.95 10.59
C VAL A 107 -13.02 9.35 9.46
N PRO A 108 -14.30 9.05 9.71
CA PRO A 108 -15.21 8.48 8.72
C PRO A 108 -15.70 9.58 7.77
N VAL A 109 -14.97 9.81 6.69
CA VAL A 109 -15.30 10.86 5.68
C VAL A 109 -15.86 10.28 4.38
N GLY A 110 -16.29 9.01 4.39
CA GLY A 110 -16.89 8.33 3.24
C GLY A 110 -15.92 7.96 2.13
N GLN A 111 -14.62 7.99 2.38
CA GLN A 111 -13.61 7.66 1.35
C GLN A 111 -13.50 6.16 1.10
N TYR A 112 -13.68 5.35 2.12
CA TYR A 112 -13.57 3.90 2.01
C TYR A 112 -14.70 3.30 1.17
N GLU A 113 -15.90 3.81 1.33
CA GLU A 113 -17.08 3.41 0.58
C GLU A 113 -16.93 3.67 -0.93
N THR A 114 -16.17 4.69 -1.31
CA THR A 114 -15.96 5.03 -2.73
C THR A 114 -14.96 4.13 -3.46
N ILE A 115 -14.18 3.35 -2.72
CA ILE A 115 -13.09 2.54 -3.29
C ILE A 115 -13.21 1.05 -2.99
N MET A 116 -14.03 0.67 -2.02
CA MET A 116 -14.28 -0.72 -1.67
C MET A 116 -15.14 -1.36 -2.75
N PRO A 117 -14.62 -2.38 -3.48
CA PRO A 117 -15.39 -3.04 -4.53
C PRO A 117 -16.32 -4.13 -4.00
N LEU A 118 -16.12 -4.54 -2.74
CA LEU A 118 -16.89 -5.60 -2.10
C LEU A 118 -18.15 -5.03 -1.42
N ASP A 119 -19.18 -5.84 -1.33
CA ASP A 119 -20.45 -5.47 -0.67
C ASP A 119 -20.35 -5.63 0.85
N ILE A 120 -19.50 -4.83 1.46
CA ILE A 120 -19.27 -4.77 2.91
C ILE A 120 -19.37 -3.32 3.39
N LEU A 121 -19.43 -3.13 4.70
CA LEU A 121 -19.41 -1.82 5.35
C LEU A 121 -17.97 -1.44 5.76
N PRO A 122 -17.17 -0.84 4.87
CA PRO A 122 -15.72 -0.71 5.09
C PRO A 122 -15.38 0.17 6.28
N THR A 123 -16.07 1.29 6.47
CA THR A 123 -15.78 2.18 7.62
C THR A 123 -16.00 1.48 8.95
N GLN A 124 -17.10 0.74 9.10
CA GLN A 124 -17.43 0.01 10.33
C GLN A 124 -16.44 -1.13 10.56
N LEU A 125 -16.14 -1.91 9.51
CA LEU A 125 -15.19 -3.00 9.57
C LEU A 125 -13.79 -2.51 9.96
N LEU A 126 -13.27 -1.48 9.28
CA LEU A 126 -11.93 -0.95 9.58
C LEU A 126 -11.84 -0.39 11.01
N ARG A 127 -12.90 0.17 11.55
CA ARG A 127 -12.95 0.62 12.95
C ARG A 127 -12.90 -0.56 13.92
N ALA A 128 -13.68 -1.62 13.67
CA ALA A 128 -13.63 -2.84 14.47
C ALA A 128 -12.23 -3.46 14.48
N LEU A 129 -11.59 -3.53 13.30
CA LEU A 129 -10.22 -4.03 13.16
C LEU A 129 -9.20 -3.19 13.95
N ILE A 130 -9.28 -1.85 13.89
CA ILE A 130 -8.36 -0.95 14.62
C ILE A 130 -8.45 -1.16 16.14
N VAL A 131 -9.66 -1.33 16.68
CA VAL A 131 -9.85 -1.52 18.13
C VAL A 131 -9.68 -2.98 18.57
N GLY A 132 -9.52 -3.91 17.62
CA GLY A 132 -9.38 -5.34 17.92
C GLY A 132 -10.67 -6.01 18.38
N ASP A 133 -11.82 -5.48 17.98
CA ASP A 133 -13.14 -6.08 18.21
C ASP A 133 -13.37 -7.19 17.17
N THR A 134 -12.92 -8.39 17.51
CA THR A 134 -12.96 -9.56 16.63
C THR A 134 -14.37 -10.06 16.37
N GLU A 135 -15.27 -9.93 17.34
CA GLU A 135 -16.67 -10.36 17.19
C GLU A 135 -17.39 -9.49 16.15
N THR A 136 -17.30 -8.17 16.30
CA THR A 136 -17.88 -7.24 15.32
C THR A 136 -17.19 -7.36 13.96
N ALA A 137 -15.87 -7.56 13.91
CA ALA A 137 -15.14 -7.72 12.66
C ALA A 137 -15.59 -8.97 11.89
N GLN A 138 -15.83 -10.11 12.58
CA GLN A 138 -16.37 -11.32 11.98
C GLN A 138 -17.79 -11.11 11.45
N ALA A 139 -18.66 -10.47 12.24
CA ALA A 139 -20.02 -10.15 11.82
C ALA A 139 -20.06 -9.23 10.59
N LEU A 140 -19.03 -8.40 10.38
CA LEU A 140 -18.87 -7.52 9.24
C LEU A 140 -18.12 -8.14 8.05
N GLY A 141 -17.74 -9.43 8.13
CA GLY A 141 -17.17 -10.18 7.02
C GLY A 141 -15.64 -10.17 6.91
N CYS A 142 -14.91 -9.92 8.01
CA CYS A 142 -13.43 -9.90 7.96
C CYS A 142 -12.81 -11.25 7.56
N LEU A 143 -13.52 -12.37 7.73
CA LEU A 143 -13.05 -13.71 7.37
C LEU A 143 -12.99 -13.95 5.86
N GLU A 144 -13.65 -13.12 5.06
CA GLU A 144 -13.69 -13.22 3.61
C GLU A 144 -12.59 -12.37 2.94
N LEU A 145 -11.78 -11.65 3.75
CA LEU A 145 -10.81 -10.68 3.26
C LEU A 145 -9.37 -11.17 3.38
N GLU A 146 -8.58 -10.75 2.41
CA GLU A 146 -7.12 -10.80 2.45
C GLU A 146 -6.54 -9.38 2.60
N GLU A 147 -5.26 -9.28 2.96
CA GLU A 147 -4.58 -7.99 3.14
C GLU A 147 -4.61 -7.13 1.87
N GLU A 148 -4.59 -7.75 0.69
CA GLU A 148 -4.65 -7.06 -0.60
C GLU A 148 -5.97 -6.32 -0.81
N ASP A 149 -7.09 -6.86 -0.32
CA ASP A 149 -8.41 -6.24 -0.44
C ASP A 149 -8.48 -4.89 0.28
N LEU A 150 -7.71 -4.74 1.36
CA LEU A 150 -7.62 -3.50 2.14
C LEU A 150 -6.51 -2.53 1.67
N ALA A 151 -5.73 -2.89 0.65
CA ALA A 151 -4.61 -2.06 0.18
C ALA A 151 -5.06 -0.68 -0.31
N LEU A 152 -6.19 -0.60 -1.02
CA LEU A 152 -6.77 0.68 -1.44
C LEU A 152 -7.28 1.48 -0.26
N CYS A 153 -7.84 0.83 0.77
CA CYS A 153 -8.24 1.51 2.01
C CYS A 153 -7.03 2.11 2.73
N THR A 154 -5.91 1.39 2.79
CA THR A 154 -4.63 1.91 3.29
C THR A 154 -4.18 3.14 2.49
N TYR A 155 -4.25 3.06 1.16
CA TYR A 155 -3.82 4.15 0.27
C TYR A 155 -4.61 5.45 0.47
N VAL A 156 -5.93 5.38 0.63
CA VAL A 156 -6.78 6.58 0.80
C VAL A 156 -6.90 7.02 2.26
N CYS A 157 -6.37 6.26 3.20
CA CYS A 157 -6.53 6.52 4.62
C CYS A 157 -5.96 7.88 5.03
N ALA A 158 -6.82 8.80 5.44
CA ALA A 158 -6.41 10.09 5.99
C ALA A 158 -5.63 9.93 7.30
N GLY A 159 -5.97 8.91 8.11
CA GLY A 159 -5.30 8.57 9.37
C GLY A 159 -3.97 7.85 9.22
N LYS A 160 -3.59 7.44 8.00
CA LYS A 160 -2.33 6.75 7.68
C LYS A 160 -2.17 5.37 8.31
N TYR A 161 -3.28 4.68 8.55
CA TYR A 161 -3.26 3.29 9.00
C TYR A 161 -2.86 2.35 7.87
N GLU A 162 -2.10 1.31 8.21
CA GLU A 162 -1.85 0.15 7.37
C GLU A 162 -2.82 -0.96 7.73
N TYR A 163 -3.87 -1.13 6.96
CA TYR A 163 -4.94 -2.08 7.29
C TYR A 163 -4.59 -3.54 7.05
N GLY A 164 -3.67 -3.84 6.14
CA GLY A 164 -3.23 -5.21 5.88
C GLY A 164 -2.70 -5.91 7.13
N PRO A 165 -1.64 -5.40 7.79
CA PRO A 165 -1.14 -5.95 9.05
C PRO A 165 -2.22 -6.01 10.15
N ILE A 166 -3.05 -4.97 10.27
CA ILE A 166 -4.13 -4.94 11.27
C ILE A 166 -5.14 -6.08 11.03
N LEU A 167 -5.54 -6.33 9.77
CA LEU A 167 -6.39 -7.45 9.42
C LEU A 167 -5.72 -8.78 9.80
N ARG A 168 -4.45 -8.97 9.42
CA ARG A 168 -3.71 -10.21 9.72
C ARG A 168 -3.62 -10.49 11.22
N ASP A 169 -3.38 -9.47 12.02
CA ASP A 169 -3.31 -9.60 13.48
C ASP A 169 -4.67 -10.02 14.05
N ASN A 170 -5.79 -9.42 13.57
CA ASN A 170 -7.14 -9.81 13.99
C ASN A 170 -7.48 -11.24 13.55
N LEU A 171 -7.18 -11.64 12.30
CA LEU A 171 -7.41 -13.00 11.82
C LEU A 171 -6.59 -14.03 12.62
N THR A 172 -5.34 -13.71 12.95
CA THR A 172 -4.49 -14.57 13.78
C THR A 172 -5.04 -14.71 15.20
N ARG A 173 -5.63 -13.64 15.72
CA ARG A 173 -6.26 -13.64 17.04
C ARG A 173 -7.53 -14.50 17.02
N ILE A 174 -8.39 -14.34 16.03
CA ILE A 174 -9.59 -15.16 15.85
C ILE A 174 -9.21 -16.66 15.74
N GLU A 175 -8.18 -17.00 14.96
CA GLU A 175 -7.71 -18.38 14.82
C GLU A 175 -7.27 -19.00 16.15
N LYS A 176 -6.67 -18.22 17.06
CA LYS A 176 -6.14 -18.71 18.34
C LYS A 176 -7.17 -18.72 19.47
N GLU A 177 -8.09 -17.77 19.46
CA GLU A 177 -9.05 -17.57 20.54
C GLU A 177 -10.42 -18.20 20.23
N GLY A 178 -10.68 -18.61 18.99
CA GLY A 178 -11.93 -19.18 18.50
C GLY A 178 -12.92 -18.14 18.12
#